data_ca1248b076b974622c83ccbc02a1dc8a
#
_entry.id   ca1248b076b974622c83ccbc02a1dc8a
#
_cell.length_a   1.000
_cell.length_b   1.000
_cell.length_c   1.000
_cell.angle_alpha   90.00
_cell.angle_beta   90.00
_cell.angle_gamma   90.00
#
_symmetry.space_group_name_H-M   'P 1'
#
loop_
_entity.id
_entity.type
_entity.pdbx_description
1 polymer ?
#
loop_
_entity_poly.entity_id
_entity_poly.type
_entity_poly.pdbx_seq_one_letter_code
_entity_poly.pdbx_strand_id
1 'polypeptide(L)'
;MLFQEYEKLKRQYDYMQSICDQILKEKEFYFTKTQPSAIRYDKVNVTGGMHENGFDEYIEECNKHRVNERLNEAICILQARGELLSLKEQELRASKELFDIIYVMRFLDNAKVQTIAMALSYTETHIYRKIDEIRRMK
;
A
#
# COMPACT_ATOMS: atom_id res chain seq x y z
N MET A 1 -18.81 -13.73 -6.23
CA MET A 1 -17.54 -14.46 -6.38
C MET A 1 -16.50 -13.88 -5.45
N LEU A 2 -15.66 -14.71 -4.89
CA LEU A 2 -14.67 -14.29 -3.91
C LEU A 2 -13.65 -13.32 -4.46
N PHE A 3 -13.28 -13.44 -5.73
CA PHE A 3 -12.29 -12.52 -6.30
C PHE A 3 -12.79 -11.06 -6.32
N GLN A 4 -14.08 -10.84 -6.46
CA GLN A 4 -14.63 -9.48 -6.42
C GLN A 4 -14.52 -8.88 -5.01
N GLU A 5 -14.77 -9.68 -4.00
CA GLU A 5 -14.60 -9.26 -2.60
C GLU A 5 -13.13 -8.99 -2.29
N TYR A 6 -12.24 -9.84 -2.78
CA TYR A 6 -10.81 -9.66 -2.65
C TYR A 6 -10.35 -8.35 -3.29
N GLU A 7 -10.80 -8.07 -4.51
CA GLU A 7 -10.45 -6.84 -5.22
C GLU A 7 -10.91 -5.60 -4.45
N LYS A 8 -12.09 -5.67 -3.85
CA LYS A 8 -12.60 -4.57 -3.03
C LYS A 8 -11.71 -4.33 -1.81
N LEU A 9 -11.35 -5.41 -1.10
CA LEU A 9 -10.49 -5.31 0.07
C LEU A 9 -9.08 -4.81 -0.31
N LYS A 10 -8.57 -5.26 -1.46
CA LYS A 10 -7.28 -4.81 -1.95
C LYS A 10 -7.27 -3.32 -2.25
N ARG A 11 -8.31 -2.80 -2.87
CA ARG A 11 -8.44 -1.36 -3.12
C ARG A 11 -8.47 -0.56 -1.83
N GLN A 12 -9.17 -1.06 -0.81
CA GLN A 12 -9.20 -0.42 0.50
C GLN A 12 -7.82 -0.43 1.17
N TYR A 13 -7.11 -1.53 1.05
CA TYR A 13 -5.75 -1.65 1.57
C TYR A 13 -4.79 -0.68 0.87
N ASP A 14 -4.81 -0.66 -0.46
CA ASP A 14 -3.96 0.20 -1.26
C ASP A 14 -4.24 1.68 -0.98
N TYR A 15 -5.52 2.04 -0.81
CA TYR A 15 -5.89 3.39 -0.44
C TYR A 15 -5.30 3.79 0.91
N MET A 16 -5.38 2.90 1.90
CA MET A 16 -4.85 3.20 3.22
C MET A 16 -3.33 3.28 3.21
N GLN A 17 -2.67 2.46 2.40
CA GLN A 17 -1.23 2.55 2.21
C GLN A 17 -0.84 3.89 1.60
N SER A 18 -1.60 4.36 0.63
CA SER A 18 -1.40 5.69 0.04
C SER A 18 -1.51 6.79 1.10
N ILE A 19 -2.47 6.69 2.01
CA ILE A 19 -2.61 7.66 3.11
C ILE A 19 -1.38 7.63 4.02
N CYS A 20 -0.90 6.45 4.39
CA CYS A 20 0.32 6.33 5.20
C CYS A 20 1.51 6.98 4.49
N ASP A 21 1.66 6.75 3.19
CA ASP A 21 2.76 7.33 2.41
C ASP A 21 2.65 8.85 2.36
N GLN A 22 1.44 9.40 2.24
CA GLN A 22 1.22 10.84 2.25
C GLN A 22 1.61 11.46 3.59
N ILE A 23 1.26 10.80 4.70
CA ILE A 23 1.61 11.28 6.03
C ILE A 23 3.14 11.24 6.23
N LEU A 24 3.79 10.18 5.75
CA LEU A 24 5.25 10.09 5.81
C LEU A 24 5.93 11.20 5.00
N LYS A 25 5.39 11.52 3.83
CA LYS A 25 5.89 12.64 3.02
C LYS A 25 5.68 13.98 3.71
N GLU A 26 4.55 14.16 4.37
CA GLU A 26 4.29 15.35 5.16
C GLU A 26 5.32 15.49 6.29
N LYS A 27 5.60 14.41 6.99
CA LYS A 27 6.60 14.37 8.05
C LYS A 27 7.99 14.72 7.51
N GLU A 28 8.35 14.16 6.37
CA GLU A 28 9.60 14.46 5.70
C GLU A 28 9.67 15.91 5.27
N PHE A 29 8.57 16.48 4.79
CA PHE A 29 8.48 17.88 4.45
C PHE A 29 8.74 18.77 5.67
N TYR A 30 8.17 18.46 6.82
CA TYR A 30 8.42 19.21 8.04
C TYR A 30 9.87 19.12 8.49
N PHE A 31 10.46 17.94 8.35
CA PHE A 31 11.87 17.78 8.66
C PHE A 31 12.73 18.65 7.75
N THR A 32 12.50 18.63 6.46
CA THR A 32 13.26 19.43 5.50
C THR A 32 13.08 20.93 5.73
N LYS A 33 11.84 21.33 5.99
CA LYS A 33 11.50 22.73 6.21
C LYS A 33 12.19 23.32 7.42
N THR A 34 12.36 22.53 8.48
CA THR A 34 12.91 23.04 9.74
C THR A 34 14.42 22.86 9.86
N GLN A 35 15.05 22.11 8.96
CA GLN A 35 16.49 21.93 9.01
C GLN A 35 17.21 23.19 8.57
N PRO A 36 18.34 23.52 9.19
CA PRO A 36 19.11 24.65 8.75
C PRO A 36 19.73 24.39 7.39
N SER A 37 19.84 25.44 6.60
CA SER A 37 20.45 25.34 5.30
C SER A 37 21.96 25.18 5.43
N ALA A 38 22.56 24.47 4.52
CA ALA A 38 24.01 24.34 4.50
C ALA A 38 24.74 25.70 4.40
N ILE A 39 24.07 26.67 3.85
CA ILE A 39 24.63 27.98 3.68
C ILE A 39 24.87 28.66 5.02
N ARG A 40 24.26 28.22 6.06
CA ARG A 40 24.37 28.80 7.36
C ARG A 40 25.55 28.29 8.17
N TYR A 41 26.44 27.60 7.52
CA TYR A 41 27.56 27.05 8.20
C TYR A 41 28.31 28.10 8.98
N ASP A 42 28.53 29.25 8.39
CA ASP A 42 29.24 30.30 9.03
C ASP A 42 28.55 30.90 10.24
N LYS A 43 27.32 30.57 10.45
CA LYS A 43 26.59 31.05 11.60
C LYS A 43 26.55 30.04 12.72
N VAL A 44 27.07 28.89 12.47
CA VAL A 44 26.93 27.83 13.41
C VAL A 44 27.69 28.08 14.67
N ASN A 45 28.81 28.68 14.55
CA ASN A 45 29.62 28.80 15.70
C ASN A 45 29.08 29.66 16.74
N VAL A 46 28.12 30.39 16.49
CA VAL A 46 27.75 31.33 17.37
C VAL A 46 27.32 30.78 18.63
N THR A 47 26.43 30.24 18.88
CA THR A 47 25.92 30.02 20.14
C THR A 47 25.80 28.67 20.42
N GLY A 48 26.74 28.05 20.19
CA GLY A 48 26.69 26.82 20.71
C GLY A 48 25.58 25.96 20.34
N GLY A 49 25.18 26.08 19.30
CA GLY A 49 24.35 25.08 18.82
C GLY A 49 23.18 24.67 19.55
N MET A 50 22.82 25.53 20.33
CA MET A 50 21.77 25.16 21.01
C MET A 50 20.65 24.85 20.24
N HIS A 51 20.57 25.24 19.14
CA HIS A 51 19.39 25.06 18.49
C HIS A 51 19.15 23.70 18.04
N GLU A 52 19.95 22.83 18.34
CA GLU A 52 19.73 21.50 17.92
C GLU A 52 19.38 21.46 16.49
N ASN A 53 19.84 22.36 15.75
CA ASN A 53 19.69 22.40 14.32
C ASN A 53 18.27 22.26 13.82
N GLY A 54 17.35 22.86 14.46
CA GLY A 54 15.96 22.80 14.04
C GLY A 54 15.22 21.57 14.47
N PHE A 55 15.83 20.70 15.25
CA PHE A 55 15.15 19.48 15.69
C PHE A 55 13.94 19.80 16.56
N ASP A 56 14.06 20.76 17.45
CA ASP A 56 12.93 21.17 18.29
C ASP A 56 11.79 21.76 17.46
N GLU A 57 12.13 22.54 16.45
CA GLU A 57 11.14 23.09 15.53
C GLU A 57 10.42 22.00 14.75
N TYR A 58 11.16 20.97 14.33
CA TYR A 58 10.61 19.83 13.67
C TYR A 58 9.58 19.10 14.57
N ILE A 59 9.95 18.89 15.83
CA ILE A 59 9.04 18.26 16.79
C ILE A 59 7.78 19.11 16.98
N GLU A 60 7.94 20.43 17.10
CA GLU A 60 6.81 21.33 17.23
C GLU A 60 5.88 21.27 16.03
N GLU A 61 6.42 21.27 14.81
CA GLU A 61 5.60 21.17 13.61
C GLU A 61 4.86 19.83 13.56
N CYS A 62 5.53 18.74 13.90
CA CYS A 62 4.88 17.44 13.94
C CYS A 62 3.77 17.40 14.99
N ASN A 63 3.99 17.97 16.15
CA ASN A 63 2.99 18.00 17.21
C ASN A 63 1.79 18.89 16.85
N LYS A 64 2.07 20.05 16.23
CA LYS A 64 1.04 20.96 15.80
C LYS A 64 0.07 20.32 14.82
N HIS A 65 0.56 19.51 13.91
CA HIS A 65 -0.25 18.83 12.91
C HIS A 65 -0.62 17.41 13.31
N ARG A 66 -0.24 16.98 14.49
CA ARG A 66 -0.54 15.64 15.01
C ARG A 66 -0.10 14.53 14.06
N VAL A 67 1.06 14.72 13.44
CA VAL A 67 1.54 13.82 12.40
C VAL A 67 1.75 12.40 12.91
N ASN A 68 2.40 12.27 14.06
CA ASN A 68 2.70 10.94 14.60
C ASN A 68 1.43 10.20 15.03
N GLU A 69 0.47 10.91 15.60
CA GLU A 69 -0.82 10.31 15.98
C GLU A 69 -1.58 9.84 14.75
N ARG A 70 -1.67 10.70 13.73
CA ARG A 70 -2.33 10.35 12.46
C ARG A 70 -1.64 9.17 11.78
N LEU A 71 -0.32 9.14 11.80
CA LEU A 71 0.45 8.04 11.21
C LEU A 71 0.18 6.74 11.96
N ASN A 72 0.19 6.75 13.29
CA ASN A 72 -0.07 5.56 14.08
C ASN A 72 -1.49 5.02 13.84
N GLU A 73 -2.48 5.89 13.79
CA GLU A 73 -3.85 5.50 13.47
C GLU A 73 -3.94 4.87 12.09
N ALA A 74 -3.29 5.50 11.10
CA ALA A 74 -3.28 4.99 9.73
C ALA A 74 -2.60 3.63 9.64
N ILE A 75 -1.49 3.43 10.35
CA ILE A 75 -0.78 2.15 10.38
C ILE A 75 -1.65 1.06 11.00
N CYS A 76 -2.35 1.36 12.10
CA CYS A 76 -3.24 0.40 12.72
C CYS A 76 -4.36 -0.04 11.78
N ILE A 77 -4.96 0.90 11.06
CA ILE A 77 -5.99 0.58 10.08
C ILE A 77 -5.41 -0.23 8.93
N LEU A 78 -4.22 0.13 8.46
CA LEU A 78 -3.54 -0.59 7.39
C LEU A 78 -3.27 -2.04 7.78
N GLN A 79 -2.79 -2.27 8.99
CA GLN A 79 -2.52 -3.61 9.49
C GLN A 79 -3.81 -4.44 9.56
N ALA A 80 -4.89 -3.86 10.08
CA ALA A 80 -6.17 -4.54 10.17
C ALA A 80 -6.69 -4.91 8.78
N ARG A 81 -6.61 -4.00 7.81
CA ARG A 81 -7.03 -4.27 6.44
C ARG A 81 -6.13 -5.29 5.76
N GLY A 82 -4.83 -5.28 6.06
CA GLY A 82 -3.89 -6.29 5.57
C GLY A 82 -4.23 -7.68 6.06
N GLU A 83 -4.62 -7.83 7.32
CA GLU A 83 -5.04 -9.11 7.88
C GLU A 83 -6.33 -9.61 7.21
N LEU A 84 -7.32 -8.74 7.02
CA LEU A 84 -8.55 -9.09 6.32
C LEU A 84 -8.26 -9.52 4.88
N LEU A 85 -7.38 -8.80 4.21
CA LEU A 85 -6.98 -9.12 2.83
C LEU A 85 -6.32 -10.49 2.76
N SER A 86 -5.42 -10.78 3.70
CA SER A 86 -4.73 -12.07 3.77
C SER A 86 -5.70 -13.22 3.99
N LEU A 87 -6.67 -13.05 4.88
CA LEU A 87 -7.69 -14.05 5.12
C LEU A 87 -8.56 -14.28 3.88
N LYS A 88 -8.92 -13.21 3.19
CA LYS A 88 -9.71 -13.31 1.96
C LYS A 88 -8.91 -14.00 0.84
N GLU A 89 -7.60 -13.75 0.76
CA GLU A 89 -6.74 -14.43 -0.19
C GLU A 89 -6.70 -15.94 0.07
N GLN A 90 -6.64 -16.35 1.34
CA GLN A 90 -6.68 -17.76 1.68
C GLN A 90 -8.00 -18.41 1.27
N GLU A 91 -9.12 -17.73 1.52
CA GLU A 91 -10.43 -18.22 1.06
C GLU A 91 -10.47 -18.33 -0.46
N LEU A 92 -9.95 -17.31 -1.15
CA LEU A 92 -9.94 -17.26 -2.61
C LEU A 92 -9.11 -18.41 -3.20
N ARG A 93 -7.94 -18.67 -2.63
CA ARG A 93 -7.08 -19.77 -3.09
C ARG A 93 -7.69 -21.15 -2.82
N ALA A 94 -8.55 -21.25 -1.83
CA ALA A 94 -9.27 -22.48 -1.52
C ALA A 94 -10.57 -22.63 -2.31
N SER A 95 -10.98 -21.62 -3.07
CA SER A 95 -12.21 -21.64 -3.82
C SER A 95 -12.15 -22.66 -4.96
N LYS A 96 -13.28 -23.29 -5.23
CA LYS A 96 -13.41 -24.25 -6.33
C LYS A 96 -14.14 -23.65 -7.52
N GLU A 97 -14.56 -22.40 -7.45
CA GLU A 97 -15.21 -21.75 -8.58
C GLU A 97 -14.20 -21.46 -9.68
N LEU A 98 -14.62 -21.70 -10.91
CA LEU A 98 -13.73 -21.54 -12.07
C LEU A 98 -13.17 -20.14 -12.20
N PHE A 99 -13.99 -19.11 -12.02
CA PHE A 99 -13.53 -17.73 -12.12
C PHE A 99 -12.50 -17.39 -11.03
N ASP A 100 -12.71 -17.87 -9.83
CA ASP A 100 -11.78 -17.63 -8.72
C ASP A 100 -10.45 -18.34 -8.99
N ILE A 101 -10.49 -19.55 -9.49
CA ILE A 101 -9.27 -20.31 -9.82
C ILE A 101 -8.48 -19.59 -10.92
N ILE A 102 -9.14 -19.17 -11.98
CA ILE A 102 -8.48 -18.44 -13.07
C ILE A 102 -7.93 -17.10 -12.58
N TYR A 103 -8.69 -16.42 -11.74
CA TYR A 103 -8.23 -15.15 -11.15
C TYR A 103 -6.94 -15.34 -10.37
N VAL A 104 -6.90 -16.34 -9.49
CA VAL A 104 -5.70 -16.63 -8.70
C VAL A 104 -4.51 -16.94 -9.61
N MET A 105 -4.70 -17.83 -10.57
CA MET A 105 -3.62 -18.26 -11.45
C MET A 105 -3.10 -17.11 -12.31
N ARG A 106 -3.99 -16.29 -12.84
CA ARG A 106 -3.59 -15.23 -13.78
C ARG A 106 -3.18 -13.92 -13.09
N PHE A 107 -3.93 -13.48 -12.11
CA PHE A 107 -3.74 -12.15 -11.51
C PHE A 107 -2.87 -12.16 -10.26
N LEU A 108 -2.90 -13.23 -9.49
CA LEU A 108 -2.07 -13.33 -8.29
C LEU A 108 -0.75 -14.04 -8.56
N ASP A 109 -0.80 -15.13 -9.28
CA ASP A 109 0.40 -15.95 -9.55
C ASP A 109 1.06 -15.63 -10.88
N ASN A 110 0.46 -14.76 -11.69
CA ASN A 110 0.98 -14.34 -13.00
C ASN A 110 1.30 -15.51 -13.95
N ALA A 111 0.50 -16.57 -13.88
CA ALA A 111 0.67 -17.71 -14.77
C ALA A 111 0.33 -17.36 -16.22
N LYS A 112 1.01 -18.00 -17.15
CA LYS A 112 0.71 -17.83 -18.56
C LYS A 112 -0.61 -18.49 -18.90
N VAL A 113 -1.34 -17.96 -19.87
CA VAL A 113 -2.62 -18.50 -20.30
C VAL A 113 -2.48 -19.96 -20.72
N GLN A 114 -1.40 -20.30 -21.41
CA GLN A 114 -1.13 -21.66 -21.80
C GLN A 114 -1.05 -22.61 -20.59
N THR A 115 -0.37 -22.20 -19.55
CA THR A 115 -0.24 -22.98 -18.31
C THR A 115 -1.59 -23.17 -17.64
N ILE A 116 -2.42 -22.13 -17.61
CA ILE A 116 -3.76 -22.20 -17.03
C ILE A 116 -4.63 -23.15 -17.82
N ALA A 117 -4.61 -23.04 -19.15
CA ALA A 117 -5.37 -23.89 -20.04
C ALA A 117 -5.02 -25.37 -19.85
N MET A 118 -3.73 -25.67 -19.74
CA MET A 118 -3.28 -27.04 -19.49
C MET A 118 -3.72 -27.55 -18.12
N ALA A 119 -3.58 -26.74 -17.09
CA ALA A 119 -3.92 -27.13 -15.73
C ALA A 119 -5.42 -27.41 -15.56
N LEU A 120 -6.26 -26.64 -16.26
CA LEU A 120 -7.72 -26.75 -16.12
C LEU A 120 -8.36 -27.56 -17.25
N SER A 121 -7.56 -28.03 -18.20
CA SER A 121 -8.06 -28.81 -19.35
C SER A 121 -9.02 -28.03 -20.25
N TYR A 122 -8.77 -26.75 -20.43
CA TYR A 122 -9.52 -25.91 -21.33
C TYR A 122 -8.63 -25.43 -22.49
N THR A 123 -9.27 -24.89 -23.53
CA THR A 123 -8.51 -24.26 -24.62
C THR A 123 -8.03 -22.87 -24.19
N GLU A 124 -6.96 -22.39 -24.81
CA GLU A 124 -6.47 -21.03 -24.53
C GLU A 124 -7.52 -19.97 -24.83
N THR A 125 -8.28 -20.15 -25.93
CA THR A 125 -9.35 -19.24 -26.29
C THR A 125 -10.41 -19.13 -25.19
N HIS A 126 -10.78 -20.25 -24.60
CA HIS A 126 -11.73 -20.26 -23.51
C HIS A 126 -11.19 -19.51 -22.29
N ILE A 127 -9.91 -19.73 -21.96
CA ILE A 127 -9.28 -19.03 -20.85
C ILE A 127 -9.20 -17.52 -21.12
N TYR A 128 -8.85 -17.10 -22.32
CA TYR A 128 -8.85 -15.67 -22.67
C TYR A 128 -10.21 -15.03 -22.49
N ARG A 129 -11.28 -15.72 -22.90
CA ARG A 129 -12.64 -15.23 -22.68
C ARG A 129 -12.96 -15.07 -21.20
N LYS A 130 -12.57 -16.03 -20.39
CA LYS A 130 -12.80 -15.98 -18.95
C LYS A 130 -12.00 -14.84 -18.29
N ILE A 131 -10.78 -14.63 -18.72
CA ILE A 131 -9.96 -13.52 -18.24
C ILE A 131 -10.62 -12.18 -18.60
N ASP A 132 -11.13 -12.04 -19.81
CA ASP A 132 -11.82 -10.81 -20.20
C ASP A 132 -13.09 -10.58 -19.39
N GLU A 133 -13.85 -11.63 -19.12
CA GLU A 133 -15.02 -11.53 -18.25
C GLU A 133 -14.64 -11.09 -16.84
N ILE A 134 -13.55 -11.63 -16.29
CA ILE A 134 -13.04 -11.25 -14.98
C ILE A 134 -12.66 -9.76 -14.97
N ARG A 135 -11.98 -9.30 -16.01
CA ARG A 135 -11.59 -7.87 -16.11
C ARG A 135 -12.80 -6.94 -16.13
N ARG A 136 -13.88 -7.37 -16.73
CA ARG A 136 -15.12 -6.58 -16.74
C ARG A 136 -15.81 -6.57 -15.38
N MET A 137 -15.66 -7.63 -14.61
CA MET A 137 -16.29 -7.75 -13.29
C MET A 137 -15.51 -7.08 -12.16
N LYS A 138 -14.24 -6.77 -12.39
CA LYS A 138 -13.39 -6.17 -11.36
C LYS A 138 -13.82 -4.76 -10.94
#